data_2537b3783eadbc3445c14694946e7032
#
_entry.id   2537b3783eadbc3445c14694946e7032
#
_cell.length_a   1.000
_cell.length_b   1.000
_cell.length_c   1.000
_cell.angle_alpha   90.00
_cell.angle_beta   90.00
_cell.angle_gamma   90.00
#
_symmetry.space_group_name_H-M   'P 1'
#
loop_
_entity.id
_entity.type
_entity.pdbx_description
1 polymer ?
#
loop_
_entity_poly.entity_id
_entity_poly.type
_entity_poly.pdbx_seq_one_letter_code
_entity_poly.pdbx_strand_id
1 'polypeptide(L)'
;MNCEFATVSMFSHAAVASLNNLEMMVYHYVIKNRDKVMYMTIRELAEAAGVSTTTVLRFCRKLQCEGYSEFRVRFKLYLEQNEPQQANIGASEIMSFFKSVNNDEFDELLEQAVDIILSSERIIFVGAGTSGALAKYGARFFSNVGKFSNHIDDPYFPVTNDMARNALAIVLSVSGETEEILRFASQFSLHHCKVMSITS
;
A
#
# COMPACT_ATOMS: atom_id res chain seq x y z
N MET A 1 -5.95 11.86 31.72
CA MET A 1 -4.75 12.39 31.05
C MET A 1 -4.35 11.32 30.05
N ASN A 2 -5.03 11.33 28.89
CA ASN A 2 -4.87 10.31 27.83
C ASN A 2 -3.68 10.72 26.96
N CYS A 3 -2.60 9.94 27.01
CA CYS A 3 -1.55 10.02 26.00
C CYS A 3 -2.04 9.26 24.76
N GLU A 4 -2.57 9.99 23.79
CA GLU A 4 -2.70 9.52 22.42
C GLU A 4 -1.30 9.34 21.84
N PHE A 5 -0.80 8.13 21.84
CA PHE A 5 0.32 7.75 20.98
C PHE A 5 -0.21 7.65 19.54
N ALA A 6 -0.13 8.78 18.82
CA ALA A 6 -0.25 8.74 17.37
C ALA A 6 0.78 7.75 16.85
N THR A 7 0.32 6.68 16.20
CA THR A 7 1.15 5.65 15.58
C THR A 7 1.80 6.26 14.34
N VAL A 8 2.85 7.06 14.53
CA VAL A 8 3.65 7.59 13.43
C VAL A 8 4.43 6.41 12.85
N SER A 9 4.10 5.99 11.65
CA SER A 9 4.89 5.00 10.92
C SER A 9 6.36 5.40 10.95
N MET A 10 7.24 4.52 11.45
CA MET A 10 8.68 4.78 11.56
C MET A 10 9.30 5.20 10.22
N PHE A 11 8.75 4.71 9.12
CA PHE A 11 9.15 5.02 7.74
C PHE A 11 8.03 5.82 7.04
N SER A 12 7.68 6.99 7.58
CA SER A 12 6.73 7.86 6.90
C SER A 12 7.25 8.28 5.52
N HIS A 13 6.36 8.49 4.56
CA HIS A 13 6.71 8.93 3.21
C HIS A 13 7.59 10.20 3.24
N ALA A 14 7.29 11.16 4.12
CA ALA A 14 8.09 12.38 4.28
C ALA A 14 9.52 12.09 4.77
N ALA A 15 9.68 11.16 5.72
CA ALA A 15 10.99 10.77 6.23
C ALA A 15 11.82 10.07 5.14
N VAL A 16 11.23 9.13 4.41
CA VAL A 16 11.90 8.41 3.30
C VAL A 16 12.24 9.36 2.17
N ALA A 17 11.35 10.25 1.77
CA ALA A 17 11.60 11.26 0.73
C ALA A 17 12.73 12.26 1.08
N SER A 18 13.05 12.42 2.37
CA SER A 18 14.14 13.28 2.83
C SER A 18 15.52 12.64 2.75
N LEU A 19 15.61 11.31 2.51
CA LEU A 19 16.86 10.57 2.49
C LEU A 19 17.70 10.92 1.25
N ASN A 20 19.02 11.08 1.44
CA ASN A 20 19.94 11.17 0.33
C ASN A 20 20.36 9.77 -0.18
N ASN A 21 21.11 9.71 -1.29
CA ASN A 21 21.48 8.44 -1.92
C ASN A 21 22.17 7.45 -0.97
N LEU A 22 23.07 7.91 -0.11
CA LEU A 22 23.79 7.04 0.85
C LEU A 22 22.88 6.59 1.99
N GLU A 23 22.00 7.44 2.48
CA GLU A 23 21.00 7.11 3.49
C GLU A 23 19.93 6.17 2.92
N MET A 24 19.62 6.30 1.62
CA MET A 24 18.73 5.38 0.91
C MET A 24 19.33 3.97 0.79
N MET A 25 20.65 3.85 0.65
CA MET A 25 21.33 2.54 0.70
C MET A 25 21.12 1.86 2.06
N VAL A 26 21.23 2.62 3.16
CA VAL A 26 20.92 2.11 4.51
C VAL A 26 19.47 1.67 4.61
N TYR A 27 18.54 2.49 4.13
CA TYR A 27 17.10 2.18 4.11
C TYR A 27 16.82 0.86 3.37
N HIS A 28 17.31 0.73 2.14
CA HIS A 28 17.12 -0.51 1.36
C HIS A 28 17.70 -1.73 2.04
N TYR A 29 18.88 -1.60 2.66
CA TYR A 29 19.48 -2.71 3.40
C TYR A 29 18.61 -3.09 4.61
N VAL A 30 18.16 -2.12 5.39
CA VAL A 30 17.29 -2.31 6.57
C VAL A 30 15.99 -3.03 6.19
N ILE A 31 15.32 -2.56 5.15
CA ILE A 31 14.04 -3.16 4.71
C ILE A 31 14.23 -4.58 4.18
N LYS A 32 15.32 -4.84 3.47
CA LYS A 32 15.60 -6.16 2.90
C LYS A 32 16.08 -7.20 3.95
N ASN A 33 16.68 -6.75 5.06
CA ASN A 33 17.32 -7.63 6.04
C ASN A 33 16.77 -7.40 7.46
N ARG A 34 15.45 -7.24 7.58
CA ARG A 34 14.74 -6.82 8.81
C ARG A 34 15.20 -7.61 10.05
N ASP A 35 15.19 -8.94 9.96
CA ASP A 35 15.51 -9.83 11.08
C ASP A 35 16.97 -9.73 11.54
N LYS A 36 17.90 -9.45 10.62
CA LYS A 36 19.32 -9.32 10.93
C LYS A 36 19.66 -7.99 11.58
N VAL A 37 19.04 -6.90 11.09
CA VAL A 37 19.37 -5.53 11.50
C VAL A 37 19.11 -5.30 13.00
N MET A 38 18.14 -6.00 13.59
CA MET A 38 17.86 -5.90 15.02
C MET A 38 19.03 -6.33 15.91
N TYR A 39 19.89 -7.23 15.42
CA TYR A 39 21.01 -7.77 16.16
C TYR A 39 22.36 -7.16 15.74
N MET A 40 22.41 -6.38 14.66
CA MET A 40 23.62 -5.76 14.15
C MET A 40 24.06 -4.58 15.00
N THR A 41 25.39 -4.41 15.10
CA THR A 41 25.98 -3.17 15.58
C THR A 41 25.93 -2.11 14.48
N ILE A 42 26.14 -0.83 14.84
CA ILE A 42 26.20 0.25 13.85
C ILE A 42 27.32 0.04 12.83
N ARG A 43 28.45 -0.60 13.23
CA ARG A 43 29.57 -0.87 12.34
C ARG A 43 29.21 -1.95 11.32
N GLU A 44 28.61 -3.03 11.77
CA GLU A 44 28.13 -4.11 10.89
C GLU A 44 27.08 -3.62 9.90
N LEU A 45 26.14 -2.78 10.34
CA LEU A 45 25.14 -2.18 9.44
C LEU A 45 25.82 -1.25 8.42
N ALA A 46 26.76 -0.42 8.84
CA ALA A 46 27.47 0.49 7.94
C ALA A 46 28.28 -0.28 6.88
N GLU A 47 28.99 -1.31 7.29
CA GLU A 47 29.76 -2.18 6.39
C GLU A 47 28.85 -2.90 5.41
N ALA A 48 27.77 -3.50 5.89
CA ALA A 48 26.82 -4.26 5.08
C ALA A 48 26.04 -3.38 4.08
N ALA A 49 25.77 -2.13 4.45
CA ALA A 49 25.13 -1.15 3.56
C ALA A 49 26.13 -0.39 2.66
N GLY A 50 27.46 -0.63 2.81
CA GLY A 50 28.49 0.04 2.02
C GLY A 50 28.65 1.53 2.31
N VAL A 51 28.40 1.95 3.57
CA VAL A 51 28.42 3.37 3.98
C VAL A 51 29.23 3.57 5.26
N SER A 52 29.44 4.82 5.67
CA SER A 52 30.05 5.14 6.95
C SER A 52 29.06 5.04 8.13
N THR A 53 29.56 4.81 9.35
CA THR A 53 28.75 4.88 10.57
C THR A 53 28.09 6.25 10.77
N THR A 54 28.75 7.32 10.30
CA THR A 54 28.17 8.67 10.31
C THR A 54 26.94 8.77 9.41
N THR A 55 26.92 8.09 8.27
CA THR A 55 25.76 8.01 7.36
C THR A 55 24.62 7.28 8.06
N VAL A 56 24.90 6.17 8.74
CA VAL A 56 23.87 5.45 9.53
C VAL A 56 23.29 6.34 10.63
N LEU A 57 24.11 7.13 11.34
CA LEU A 57 23.61 8.07 12.35
C LEU A 57 22.73 9.17 11.76
N ARG A 58 23.08 9.69 10.56
CA ARG A 58 22.23 10.68 9.86
C ARG A 58 20.91 10.06 9.44
N PHE A 59 20.92 8.84 8.92
CA PHE A 59 19.71 8.09 8.62
C PHE A 59 18.81 7.96 9.87
N CYS A 60 19.36 7.54 11.02
CA CYS A 60 18.62 7.44 12.28
C CYS A 60 17.96 8.78 12.67
N ARG A 61 18.71 9.90 12.57
CA ARG A 61 18.19 11.23 12.92
C ARG A 61 17.04 11.67 12.00
N LYS A 62 17.08 11.33 10.71
CA LYS A 62 15.97 11.61 9.77
C LYS A 62 14.72 10.81 10.08
N LEU A 63 14.88 9.66 10.70
CA LEU A 63 13.79 8.88 11.28
C LEU A 63 13.41 9.32 12.70
N GLN A 64 13.85 10.52 13.12
CA GLN A 64 13.57 11.09 14.44
C GLN A 64 14.08 10.22 15.60
N CYS A 65 15.17 9.49 15.39
CA CYS A 65 15.89 8.75 16.42
C CYS A 65 17.15 9.54 16.83
N GLU A 66 17.39 9.70 18.13
CA GLU A 66 18.58 10.38 18.65
C GLU A 66 19.88 9.66 18.27
N GLY A 67 19.82 8.33 18.11
CA GLY A 67 20.94 7.50 17.73
C GLY A 67 20.56 6.09 17.30
N TYR A 68 21.59 5.28 17.01
CA TYR A 68 21.40 3.92 16.51
C TYR A 68 20.74 2.97 17.52
N SER A 69 21.00 3.15 18.82
CA SER A 69 20.39 2.33 19.87
C SER A 69 18.87 2.56 19.94
N GLU A 70 18.43 3.81 19.87
CA GLU A 70 17.03 4.13 19.81
C GLU A 70 16.36 3.64 18.52
N PHE A 71 17.05 3.82 17.38
CA PHE A 71 16.61 3.27 16.09
C PHE A 71 16.33 1.77 16.21
N ARG A 72 17.26 0.99 16.78
CA ARG A 72 17.10 -0.47 16.95
C ARG A 72 15.86 -0.83 17.78
N VAL A 73 15.64 -0.12 18.89
CA VAL A 73 14.49 -0.36 19.77
C VAL A 73 13.20 -0.04 19.03
N ARG A 74 13.11 1.12 18.40
CA ARG A 74 11.93 1.53 17.62
C ARG A 74 11.68 0.62 16.43
N PHE A 75 12.75 0.18 15.75
CA PHE A 75 12.65 -0.74 14.63
C PHE A 75 12.15 -2.12 15.07
N LYS A 76 12.60 -2.61 16.24
CA LYS A 76 12.09 -3.84 16.81
C LYS A 76 10.60 -3.73 17.12
N LEU A 77 10.16 -2.66 17.79
CA LEU A 77 8.74 -2.42 18.07
C LEU A 77 7.93 -2.27 16.78
N TYR A 78 8.48 -1.60 15.78
CA TYR A 78 7.86 -1.47 14.45
C TYR A 78 7.66 -2.83 13.78
N LEU A 79 8.65 -3.73 13.85
CA LEU A 79 8.53 -5.09 13.31
C LEU A 79 7.52 -5.91 14.11
N GLU A 80 7.55 -5.87 15.44
CA GLU A 80 6.57 -6.56 16.29
C GLU A 80 5.13 -6.12 16.03
N GLN A 81 4.93 -4.83 15.71
CA GLN A 81 3.62 -4.28 15.34
C GLN A 81 3.22 -4.59 13.89
N ASN A 82 4.20 -4.76 13.00
CA ASN A 82 4.01 -5.00 11.58
C ASN A 82 4.50 -6.38 11.13
N GLU A 83 4.94 -7.25 12.05
CA GLU A 83 5.06 -8.66 11.70
C GLU A 83 3.67 -9.14 11.27
N PRO A 84 3.56 -9.78 10.08
CA PRO A 84 2.41 -10.61 9.85
C PRO A 84 2.47 -11.68 10.95
N GLN A 85 1.71 -11.52 12.01
CA GLN A 85 1.50 -12.60 12.97
C GLN A 85 1.16 -13.80 12.11
N GLN A 86 2.00 -14.84 12.19
CA GLN A 86 1.77 -16.09 11.46
C GLN A 86 0.29 -16.42 11.66
N ALA A 87 -0.44 -16.38 10.56
CA ALA A 87 -1.88 -16.21 10.50
C ALA A 87 -2.63 -17.26 11.30
N ASN A 88 -2.72 -17.07 12.58
CA ASN A 88 -3.98 -17.24 13.27
C ASN A 88 -4.72 -15.92 13.10
N ILE A 89 -5.25 -15.66 11.90
CA ILE A 89 -6.25 -14.63 11.71
C ILE A 89 -7.42 -15.09 12.57
N GLY A 90 -7.33 -14.75 13.83
CA GLY A 90 -8.37 -15.06 14.78
C GLY A 90 -9.61 -14.26 14.41
N ALA A 91 -10.79 -14.80 14.67
CA ALA A 91 -12.04 -14.07 14.46
C ALA A 91 -12.01 -12.65 15.08
N SER A 92 -11.17 -12.42 16.09
CA SER A 92 -10.93 -11.11 16.72
C SER A 92 -10.31 -10.05 15.79
N GLU A 93 -9.38 -10.43 14.91
CA GLU A 93 -8.75 -9.47 13.96
C GLU A 93 -9.71 -9.10 12.84
N ILE A 94 -10.43 -10.09 12.33
CA ILE A 94 -11.49 -9.85 11.35
C ILE A 94 -12.57 -8.93 11.95
N MET A 95 -12.98 -9.19 13.21
CA MET A 95 -13.93 -8.33 13.92
C MET A 95 -13.39 -6.94 14.19
N SER A 96 -12.09 -6.80 14.47
CA SER A 96 -11.43 -5.50 14.64
C SER A 96 -11.43 -4.70 13.34
N PHE A 97 -11.12 -5.37 12.22
CA PHE A 97 -11.21 -4.75 10.89
C PHE A 97 -12.64 -4.25 10.60
N PHE A 98 -13.66 -5.10 10.77
CA PHE A 98 -15.04 -4.68 10.55
C PHE A 98 -15.48 -3.53 11.46
N LYS A 99 -14.97 -3.46 12.68
CA LYS A 99 -15.23 -2.30 13.57
C LYS A 99 -14.53 -1.04 13.08
N SER A 100 -13.33 -1.14 12.52
CA SER A 100 -12.58 0.03 12.03
C SER A 100 -13.20 0.65 10.77
N VAL A 101 -13.90 -0.12 9.96
CA VAL A 101 -14.61 0.37 8.77
C VAL A 101 -16.11 0.68 9.01
N ASN A 102 -16.63 0.43 10.20
CA ASN A 102 -17.99 0.74 10.58
C ASN A 102 -18.06 2.13 11.23
N ASN A 103 -17.96 3.17 10.43
CA ASN A 103 -18.01 4.57 10.86
C ASN A 103 -18.58 5.45 9.74
N ASP A 104 -19.04 6.66 10.10
CA ASP A 104 -19.71 7.58 9.18
C ASP A 104 -18.81 7.99 7.99
N GLU A 105 -17.49 8.12 8.20
CA GLU A 105 -16.53 8.48 7.14
C GLU A 105 -16.45 7.38 6.06
N PHE A 106 -16.44 6.12 6.47
CA PHE A 106 -16.44 5.00 5.53
C PHE A 106 -17.77 4.87 4.80
N ASP A 107 -18.87 5.12 5.49
CA ASP A 107 -20.20 5.10 4.89
C ASP A 107 -20.36 6.21 3.83
N GLU A 108 -19.85 7.43 4.09
CA GLU A 108 -19.80 8.52 3.10
C GLU A 108 -18.96 8.14 1.86
N LEU A 109 -17.81 7.49 2.05
CA LEU A 109 -16.98 7.00 0.94
C LEU A 109 -17.69 5.91 0.13
N LEU A 110 -18.43 5.02 0.79
CA LEU A 110 -19.23 4.00 0.11
C LEU A 110 -20.37 4.61 -0.70
N GLU A 111 -21.08 5.61 -0.18
CA GLU A 111 -22.13 6.33 -0.92
C GLU A 111 -21.56 7.00 -2.17
N GLN A 112 -20.42 7.69 -2.06
CA GLN A 112 -19.74 8.28 -3.21
C GLN A 112 -19.33 7.21 -4.25
N ALA A 113 -18.82 6.07 -3.80
CA ALA A 113 -18.48 4.95 -4.66
C ALA A 113 -19.71 4.40 -5.40
N VAL A 114 -20.83 4.23 -4.69
CA VAL A 114 -22.10 3.79 -5.26
C VAL A 114 -22.59 4.76 -6.34
N ASP A 115 -22.55 6.06 -6.09
CA ASP A 115 -22.96 7.08 -7.06
C ASP A 115 -22.12 7.03 -8.34
N ILE A 116 -20.80 6.84 -8.21
CA ILE A 116 -19.89 6.69 -9.34
C ILE A 116 -20.21 5.40 -10.12
N ILE A 117 -20.45 4.29 -9.42
CA ILE A 117 -20.83 3.00 -10.01
C ILE A 117 -22.14 3.12 -10.76
N LEU A 118 -23.16 3.73 -10.16
CA LEU A 118 -24.48 3.87 -10.77
C LEU A 118 -24.45 4.76 -12.02
N SER A 119 -23.69 5.86 -11.98
CA SER A 119 -23.55 6.81 -13.09
C SER A 119 -22.70 6.28 -14.27
N SER A 120 -21.98 5.19 -14.12
CA SER A 120 -21.16 4.58 -15.17
C SER A 120 -21.94 3.55 -15.96
N GLU A 121 -21.75 3.48 -17.29
CA GLU A 121 -22.43 2.48 -18.14
C GLU A 121 -21.83 1.08 -17.96
N ARG A 122 -20.55 1.00 -17.68
CA ARG A 122 -19.80 -0.23 -17.50
C ARG A 122 -18.72 -0.10 -16.43
N ILE A 123 -18.31 -1.24 -15.87
CA ILE A 123 -17.25 -1.31 -14.90
C ILE A 123 -16.14 -2.21 -15.44
N ILE A 124 -14.89 -1.77 -15.27
CA ILE A 124 -13.70 -2.53 -15.66
C ILE A 124 -12.86 -2.72 -14.40
N PHE A 125 -12.81 -3.95 -13.92
CA PHE A 125 -11.94 -4.31 -12.80
C PHE A 125 -10.54 -4.59 -13.30
N VAL A 126 -9.52 -4.03 -12.63
CA VAL A 126 -8.11 -4.22 -13.01
C VAL A 126 -7.34 -4.74 -11.81
N GLY A 127 -6.56 -5.79 -11.98
CA GLY A 127 -5.72 -6.34 -10.92
C GLY A 127 -4.73 -7.37 -11.46
N ALA A 128 -3.61 -7.56 -10.76
CA ALA A 128 -2.60 -8.55 -11.10
C ALA A 128 -2.50 -9.62 -10.00
N GLY A 129 -2.11 -10.85 -10.36
CA GLY A 129 -1.95 -11.94 -9.40
C GLY A 129 -3.22 -12.22 -8.59
N THR A 130 -3.13 -12.20 -7.26
CA THR A 130 -4.28 -12.39 -6.36
C THR A 130 -5.34 -11.30 -6.51
N SER A 131 -4.92 -10.05 -6.72
CA SER A 131 -5.83 -8.94 -7.04
C SER A 131 -6.54 -9.14 -8.37
N GLY A 132 -5.91 -9.80 -9.35
CA GLY A 132 -6.54 -10.20 -10.62
C GLY A 132 -7.68 -11.20 -10.41
N ALA A 133 -7.51 -12.15 -9.48
CA ALA A 133 -8.58 -13.08 -9.10
C ALA A 133 -9.78 -12.35 -8.47
N LEU A 134 -9.54 -11.34 -7.63
CA LEU A 134 -10.57 -10.49 -7.07
C LEU A 134 -11.22 -9.60 -8.14
N ALA A 135 -10.45 -9.07 -9.08
CA ALA A 135 -10.97 -8.32 -10.22
C ALA A 135 -11.95 -9.16 -11.04
N LYS A 136 -11.60 -10.41 -11.33
CA LYS A 136 -12.47 -11.37 -12.01
C LYS A 136 -13.74 -11.68 -11.23
N TYR A 137 -13.61 -11.86 -9.91
CA TYR A 137 -14.77 -12.07 -9.05
C TYR A 137 -15.69 -10.84 -9.04
N GLY A 138 -15.14 -9.63 -8.87
CA GLY A 138 -15.90 -8.38 -8.90
C GLY A 138 -16.65 -8.19 -10.21
N ALA A 139 -15.99 -8.38 -11.35
CA ALA A 139 -16.63 -8.30 -12.66
C ALA A 139 -17.80 -9.30 -12.79
N ARG A 140 -17.63 -10.52 -12.31
CA ARG A 140 -18.70 -11.53 -12.32
C ARG A 140 -19.87 -11.13 -11.42
N PHE A 141 -19.56 -10.65 -10.19
CA PHE A 141 -20.57 -10.23 -9.24
C PHE A 141 -21.45 -9.09 -9.80
N PHE A 142 -20.80 -8.03 -10.30
CA PHE A 142 -21.53 -6.87 -10.85
C PHE A 142 -22.33 -7.23 -12.12
N SER A 143 -21.80 -8.13 -12.96
CA SER A 143 -22.56 -8.63 -14.12
C SER A 143 -23.82 -9.39 -13.68
N ASN A 144 -23.76 -10.17 -12.61
CA ASN A 144 -24.91 -10.92 -12.10
C ASN A 144 -26.01 -10.01 -11.54
N VAL A 145 -25.66 -8.82 -11.04
CA VAL A 145 -26.66 -7.81 -10.58
C VAL A 145 -27.06 -6.82 -11.69
N GLY A 146 -26.77 -7.14 -12.94
CA GLY A 146 -27.22 -6.38 -14.11
C GLY A 146 -26.32 -5.22 -14.52
N LYS A 147 -25.14 -5.04 -13.92
CA LYS A 147 -24.18 -4.00 -14.30
C LYS A 147 -23.12 -4.61 -15.24
N PHE A 148 -23.10 -4.17 -16.49
CA PHE A 148 -22.10 -4.68 -17.45
C PHE A 148 -20.68 -4.48 -16.90
N SER A 149 -19.96 -5.57 -16.71
CA SER A 149 -18.64 -5.54 -16.10
C SER A 149 -17.70 -6.54 -16.71
N ASN A 150 -16.42 -6.15 -16.82
CA ASN A 150 -15.34 -7.00 -17.30
C ASN A 150 -14.11 -6.84 -16.40
N HIS A 151 -13.09 -7.67 -16.59
CA HIS A 151 -11.82 -7.59 -15.85
C HIS A 151 -10.63 -7.61 -16.79
N ILE A 152 -9.52 -7.05 -16.30
CA ILE A 152 -8.20 -7.06 -16.91
C ILE A 152 -7.22 -7.60 -15.88
N ASP A 153 -6.58 -8.72 -16.17
CA ASP A 153 -5.52 -9.35 -15.39
C ASP A 153 -4.25 -9.59 -16.23
N ASP A 154 -4.30 -9.29 -17.52
CA ASP A 154 -3.16 -9.30 -18.44
C ASP A 154 -2.47 -7.92 -18.43
N PRO A 155 -1.19 -7.83 -17.99
CA PRO A 155 -0.47 -6.58 -17.91
C PRO A 155 -0.25 -5.90 -19.28
N TYR A 156 -0.37 -6.62 -20.38
CA TYR A 156 -0.18 -6.09 -21.73
C TYR A 156 -1.49 -5.73 -22.44
N PHE A 157 -2.62 -5.84 -21.74
CA PHE A 157 -3.92 -5.54 -22.32
C PHE A 157 -4.00 -4.06 -22.77
N PRO A 158 -4.41 -3.78 -24.03
CA PRO A 158 -4.48 -2.40 -24.53
C PRO A 158 -5.75 -1.71 -24.01
N VAL A 159 -5.58 -0.55 -23.38
CA VAL A 159 -6.69 0.34 -23.02
C VAL A 159 -7.03 1.21 -24.24
N THR A 160 -8.28 1.16 -24.69
CA THR A 160 -8.76 1.94 -25.83
C THR A 160 -9.80 2.98 -25.42
N ASN A 161 -9.98 4.04 -26.22
CA ASN A 161 -10.99 5.07 -25.99
C ASN A 161 -12.41 4.48 -25.88
N ASP A 162 -12.76 3.51 -26.73
CA ASP A 162 -14.11 2.92 -26.71
C ASP A 162 -14.37 2.10 -25.45
N MET A 163 -13.34 1.46 -24.93
CA MET A 163 -13.42 0.73 -23.66
C MET A 163 -13.58 1.68 -22.47
N ALA A 164 -12.84 2.77 -22.48
CA ALA A 164 -12.81 3.76 -21.39
C ALA A 164 -14.05 4.69 -21.36
N ARG A 165 -14.76 4.82 -22.49
CA ARG A 165 -15.91 5.72 -22.64
C ARG A 165 -17.04 5.31 -21.70
N ASN A 166 -17.51 6.28 -20.89
CA ASN A 166 -18.58 6.10 -19.90
C ASN A 166 -18.34 4.94 -18.92
N ALA A 167 -17.08 4.51 -18.78
CA ALA A 167 -16.68 3.43 -17.89
C ALA A 167 -16.19 3.96 -16.53
N LEU A 168 -16.22 3.06 -15.57
CA LEU A 168 -15.48 3.17 -14.31
C LEU A 168 -14.41 2.07 -14.30
N ALA A 169 -13.15 2.43 -14.15
CA ALA A 169 -12.07 1.49 -13.87
C ALA A 169 -11.91 1.35 -12.36
N ILE A 170 -12.14 0.14 -11.82
CA ILE A 170 -11.87 -0.20 -10.43
C ILE A 170 -10.54 -0.94 -10.38
N VAL A 171 -9.54 -0.31 -9.80
CA VAL A 171 -8.15 -0.76 -9.79
C VAL A 171 -7.81 -1.36 -8.43
N LEU A 172 -7.42 -2.63 -8.40
CA LEU A 172 -7.14 -3.39 -7.20
C LEU A 172 -5.63 -3.60 -7.04
N SER A 173 -5.05 -3.11 -5.96
CA SER A 173 -3.62 -3.30 -5.65
C SER A 173 -3.39 -3.28 -4.15
N VAL A 174 -2.87 -4.37 -3.59
CA VAL A 174 -2.59 -4.42 -2.14
C VAL A 174 -1.59 -3.35 -1.71
N SER A 175 -0.49 -3.16 -2.44
CA SER A 175 0.53 -2.17 -2.10
C SER A 175 0.22 -0.75 -2.62
N GLY A 176 -0.68 -0.61 -3.60
CA GLY A 176 -0.86 0.63 -4.34
C GLY A 176 0.32 1.02 -5.25
N GLU A 177 1.41 0.26 -5.26
CA GLU A 177 2.68 0.61 -5.92
C GLU A 177 3.04 -0.32 -7.10
N THR A 178 2.17 -1.28 -7.45
CA THR A 178 2.43 -2.20 -8.56
C THR A 178 2.46 -1.43 -9.88
N GLU A 179 3.61 -1.42 -10.54
CA GLU A 179 3.89 -0.60 -11.73
C GLU A 179 2.86 -0.82 -12.85
N GLU A 180 2.53 -2.07 -13.13
CA GLU A 180 1.53 -2.43 -14.14
C GLU A 180 0.14 -1.85 -13.81
N ILE A 181 -0.21 -1.85 -12.55
CA ILE A 181 -1.50 -1.34 -12.07
C ILE A 181 -1.54 0.18 -12.15
N LEU A 182 -0.47 0.87 -11.75
CA LEU A 182 -0.33 2.31 -11.89
C LEU A 182 -0.39 2.75 -13.35
N ARG A 183 0.21 1.97 -14.26
CA ARG A 183 0.13 2.21 -15.69
C ARG A 183 -1.30 2.12 -16.20
N PHE A 184 -2.08 1.10 -15.81
CA PHE A 184 -3.49 1.00 -16.17
C PHE A 184 -4.31 2.18 -15.63
N ALA A 185 -4.15 2.54 -14.36
CA ALA A 185 -4.83 3.69 -13.77
C ALA A 185 -4.55 4.97 -14.58
N SER A 186 -3.28 5.19 -14.95
CA SER A 186 -2.86 6.33 -15.78
C SER A 186 -3.46 6.28 -17.18
N GLN A 187 -3.46 5.11 -17.84
CA GLN A 187 -4.04 4.96 -19.18
C GLN A 187 -5.56 5.21 -19.19
N PHE A 188 -6.30 4.67 -18.23
CA PHE A 188 -7.72 4.94 -18.08
C PHE A 188 -8.00 6.42 -17.83
N SER A 189 -7.21 7.06 -16.97
CA SER A 189 -7.31 8.50 -16.69
C SER A 189 -7.03 9.36 -17.95
N LEU A 190 -6.02 9.03 -18.75
CA LEU A 190 -5.72 9.69 -20.03
C LEU A 190 -6.88 9.59 -21.03
N HIS A 191 -7.66 8.53 -21.00
CA HIS A 191 -8.87 8.36 -21.80
C HIS A 191 -10.13 8.91 -21.14
N HIS A 192 -9.99 9.79 -20.12
CA HIS A 192 -11.08 10.42 -19.38
C HIS A 192 -12.06 9.43 -18.72
N CYS A 193 -11.59 8.21 -18.45
CA CYS A 193 -12.34 7.24 -17.65
C CYS A 193 -12.26 7.62 -16.16
N LYS A 194 -13.37 7.46 -15.44
CA LYS A 194 -13.31 7.54 -13.98
C LYS A 194 -12.48 6.38 -13.43
N VAL A 195 -11.61 6.66 -12.48
CA VAL A 195 -10.76 5.64 -11.84
C VAL A 195 -11.04 5.63 -10.34
N MET A 196 -11.30 4.45 -9.80
CA MET A 196 -11.42 4.19 -8.37
C MET A 196 -10.36 3.16 -7.99
N SER A 197 -9.59 3.42 -6.94
CA SER A 197 -8.59 2.47 -6.44
C SER A 197 -9.03 1.86 -5.11
N ILE A 198 -8.76 0.57 -4.95
CA ILE A 198 -8.89 -0.16 -3.69
C ILE A 198 -7.50 -0.68 -3.32
N THR A 199 -6.95 -0.14 -2.24
CA THR A 199 -5.61 -0.46 -1.74
C THR A 199 -5.65 -0.67 -0.23
N SER A 200 -4.63 -1.30 0.35
CA SER A 200 -4.50 -1.44 1.81
C SER A 200 -3.66 -0.31 2.41
#